data_f3440780dc19832be71811b1ea4a60b2
#
_entry.id   f3440780dc19832be71811b1ea4a60b2
#
_cell.length_a   1.000
_cell.length_b   1.000
_cell.length_c   1.000
_cell.angle_alpha   90.00
_cell.angle_beta   90.00
_cell.angle_gamma   90.00
#
_symmetry.space_group_name_H-M   'P 1'
#
loop_
_entity.id
_entity.type
_entity.pdbx_description
1 polymer ?
#
loop_
_entity_poly.entity_id
_entity_poly.type
_entity_poly.pdbx_seq_one_letter_code
_entity_poly.pdbx_strand_id
1 'polypeptide(L)'
;MGKTTTRDMVYSTISAKYNSLKNVGNLNNQFGVPLTLFNLNKEHECAVIEMGMSGFNEIEYLANIVNPQIGIISNIGYSHVEHLGSRDGIFKAKMEIATNFDENSLLIVNGDDDCLK
;
A
#
# COMPACT_ATOMS: atom_id res chain seq x y z
N MET A 1 5.99 -4.02 8.53
CA MET A 1 7.46 -3.91 8.37
C MET A 1 7.84 -4.05 6.92
N GLY A 2 8.84 -3.31 6.49
CA GLY A 2 9.34 -3.36 5.12
C GLY A 2 8.56 -2.53 4.11
N LYS A 3 7.48 -1.87 4.52
CA LYS A 3 6.65 -1.06 3.61
C LYS A 3 7.42 0.09 2.99
N THR A 4 8.12 0.86 3.81
CA THR A 4 8.87 2.03 3.34
C THR A 4 10.02 1.61 2.44
N THR A 5 10.74 0.56 2.82
CA THR A 5 11.82 0.02 2.01
C THR A 5 11.30 -0.48 0.66
N THR A 6 10.19 -1.22 0.67
CA THR A 6 9.56 -1.72 -0.56
C THR A 6 9.13 -0.56 -1.46
N ARG A 7 8.47 0.45 -0.89
CA ARG A 7 8.07 1.65 -1.63
C ARG A 7 9.28 2.30 -2.31
N ASP A 8 10.36 2.49 -1.56
CA ASP A 8 11.53 3.19 -2.08
C ASP A 8 12.24 2.37 -3.16
N MET A 9 12.29 1.06 -3.01
CA MET A 9 12.87 0.17 -4.03
C MET A 9 12.05 0.17 -5.31
N VAL A 10 10.73 0.05 -5.20
CA VAL A 10 9.84 0.10 -6.35
C VAL A 10 9.95 1.45 -7.04
N TYR A 11 9.90 2.54 -6.28
CA TYR A 11 10.04 3.88 -6.83
C TYR A 11 11.36 4.05 -7.58
N SER A 12 12.48 3.62 -6.98
CA SER A 12 13.79 3.74 -7.63
C SER A 12 13.85 2.95 -8.94
N THR A 13 13.24 1.77 -8.95
CA THR A 13 13.24 0.89 -10.13
C THR A 13 12.42 1.49 -11.27
N ILE A 14 11.18 1.89 -11.01
CA ILE A 14 10.31 2.40 -12.07
C ILE A 14 10.68 3.81 -12.49
N SER A 15 11.30 4.60 -11.62
CA SER A 15 11.74 5.97 -11.95
C SER A 15 12.88 5.99 -12.95
N ALA A 16 13.55 4.86 -13.17
CA ALA A 16 14.53 4.75 -14.22
C ALA A 16 13.92 4.91 -15.62
N LYS A 17 12.61 4.66 -15.75
CA LYS A 17 11.90 4.75 -17.04
C LYS A 17 10.72 5.72 -17.01
N TYR A 18 10.02 5.82 -15.89
CA TYR A 18 8.78 6.59 -15.78
C TYR A 18 8.93 7.72 -14.76
N ASN A 19 8.36 8.87 -15.09
CA ASN A 19 8.27 9.97 -14.13
C ASN A 19 7.27 9.58 -13.03
N SER A 20 7.76 9.37 -11.81
CA SER A 20 7.00 8.74 -10.74
C SER A 20 6.88 9.63 -9.51
N LEU A 21 5.76 9.52 -8.83
CA LEU A 21 5.49 10.14 -7.54
C LEU A 21 5.51 9.07 -6.45
N LYS A 22 5.98 9.41 -5.26
CA LYS A 22 5.82 8.58 -4.07
C LYS A 22 5.49 9.44 -2.86
N ASN A 23 4.84 8.86 -1.87
CA ASN A 23 4.76 9.51 -0.57
C ASN A 23 6.10 9.35 0.16
N VAL A 24 6.43 10.31 1.01
CA VAL A 24 7.72 10.35 1.71
C VAL A 24 7.52 10.29 3.22
N GLY A 25 8.54 9.80 3.91
CA GLY A 25 8.51 9.72 5.37
C GLY A 25 7.33 8.88 5.84
N ASN A 26 6.61 9.39 6.82
CA ASN A 26 5.46 8.73 7.42
C ASN A 26 4.11 9.20 6.84
N LEU A 27 4.10 9.80 5.65
CA LEU A 27 2.88 10.30 5.00
C LEU A 27 2.08 9.15 4.37
N ASN A 28 1.75 8.13 5.16
CA ASN A 28 1.13 6.90 4.71
C ASN A 28 -0.29 6.68 5.28
N ASN A 29 -0.89 7.71 5.89
CA ASN A 29 -2.20 7.63 6.54
C ASN A 29 -3.24 8.48 5.80
N GLN A 30 -4.42 8.63 6.42
CA GLN A 30 -5.55 9.37 5.84
C GLN A 30 -5.26 10.85 5.57
N PHE A 31 -4.21 11.41 6.16
CA PHE A 31 -3.79 12.78 5.90
C PHE A 31 -2.64 12.84 4.89
N GLY A 32 -1.65 11.98 5.07
CA GLY A 32 -0.43 12.00 4.27
C GLY A 32 -0.62 11.52 2.84
N VAL A 33 -1.48 10.52 2.63
CA VAL A 33 -1.74 10.00 1.28
C VAL A 33 -2.45 11.06 0.43
N PRO A 34 -3.54 11.71 0.88
CA PRO A 34 -4.14 12.79 0.09
C PRO A 34 -3.18 13.95 -0.16
N LEU A 35 -2.37 14.35 0.84
CA LEU A 35 -1.38 15.41 0.65
C LEU A 35 -0.40 15.06 -0.45
N THR A 36 0.05 13.81 -0.50
CA THR A 36 0.93 13.33 -1.56
C THR A 36 0.25 13.42 -2.92
N LEU A 37 -1.02 13.02 -3.00
CA LEU A 37 -1.77 13.02 -4.26
C LEU A 37 -2.01 14.42 -4.80
N PHE A 38 -2.02 15.45 -3.96
CA PHE A 38 -2.10 16.83 -4.43
C PHE A 38 -0.89 17.24 -5.27
N ASN A 39 0.21 16.51 -5.19
CA ASN A 39 1.40 16.76 -5.99
C ASN A 39 1.36 16.07 -7.36
N LEU A 40 0.33 15.25 -7.62
CA LEU A 40 0.18 14.64 -8.94
C LEU A 40 -0.07 15.71 -9.99
N ASN A 41 0.59 15.56 -11.13
CA ASN A 41 0.42 16.44 -12.27
C ASN A 41 0.47 15.61 -13.57
N LYS A 42 0.28 16.29 -14.70
CA LYS A 42 0.21 15.64 -16.01
C LYS A 42 1.51 14.94 -16.41
N GLU A 43 2.62 15.32 -15.81
CA GLU A 43 3.94 14.75 -16.13
C GLU A 43 4.15 13.41 -15.44
N HIS A 44 3.43 13.12 -14.37
CA HIS A 44 3.57 11.85 -13.66
C HIS A 44 2.93 10.71 -14.44
N GLU A 45 3.67 9.63 -14.59
CA GLU A 45 3.21 8.41 -15.28
C GLU A 45 2.85 7.31 -14.29
N CYS A 46 3.46 7.32 -13.10
CA CYS A 46 3.25 6.33 -12.05
C CYS A 46 3.22 6.99 -10.69
N ALA A 47 2.54 6.34 -9.74
CA ALA A 47 2.59 6.72 -8.32
C ALA A 47 2.81 5.47 -7.48
N VAL A 48 3.75 5.54 -6.55
CA VAL A 48 4.05 4.47 -5.60
C VAL A 48 3.64 4.95 -4.22
N ILE A 49 2.56 4.42 -3.71
CA ILE A 49 1.94 4.90 -2.48
C ILE A 49 2.01 3.83 -1.40
N GLU A 50 2.73 4.13 -0.33
CA GLU A 50 2.72 3.31 0.88
C GLU A 50 1.46 3.65 1.67
N MET A 51 0.77 2.61 2.15
CA MET A 51 -0.43 2.75 2.98
C MET A 51 -0.19 2.12 4.35
N GLY A 52 -0.37 2.92 5.39
CA GLY A 52 -0.27 2.46 6.77
C GLY A 52 -1.66 2.32 7.39
N MET A 53 -1.76 1.45 8.42
CA MET A 53 -3.01 1.26 9.12
C MET A 53 -2.75 0.89 10.57
N SER A 54 -3.73 1.20 11.44
CA SER A 54 -3.78 0.71 12.81
C SER A 54 -5.07 -0.06 13.10
N GLY A 55 -6.04 -0.06 12.19
CA GLY A 55 -7.31 -0.73 12.36
C GLY A 55 -7.96 -1.10 11.03
N PHE A 56 -9.13 -1.74 11.14
CA PHE A 56 -9.92 -2.09 9.97
C PHE A 56 -10.44 -0.84 9.25
N ASN A 57 -10.67 -0.99 7.96
CA ASN A 57 -11.25 0.02 7.06
C ASN A 57 -10.33 1.21 6.75
N GLU A 58 -9.15 1.30 7.36
CA GLU A 58 -8.20 2.39 7.07
C GLU A 58 -7.55 2.21 5.70
N ILE A 59 -7.11 1.00 5.38
CA ILE A 59 -6.56 0.69 4.04
C ILE A 59 -7.65 0.79 2.98
N GLU A 60 -8.88 0.34 3.28
CA GLU A 60 -10.01 0.49 2.36
C GLU A 60 -10.24 1.95 2.01
N TYR A 61 -10.22 2.84 3.00
CA TYR A 61 -10.36 4.27 2.79
C TYR A 61 -9.28 4.80 1.84
N LEU A 62 -8.03 4.42 2.08
CA LEU A 62 -6.91 4.84 1.24
C LEU A 62 -7.00 4.21 -0.16
N ALA A 63 -7.42 2.96 -0.26
CA ALA A 63 -7.59 2.29 -1.54
C ALA A 63 -8.69 2.96 -2.39
N ASN A 64 -9.74 3.46 -1.76
CA ASN A 64 -10.78 4.20 -2.47
C ASN A 64 -10.27 5.54 -3.01
N ILE A 65 -9.32 6.17 -2.32
CA ILE A 65 -8.73 7.43 -2.76
C ILE A 65 -7.72 7.21 -3.87
N VAL A 66 -6.81 6.26 -3.68
CA VAL A 66 -5.70 5.99 -4.60
C VAL A 66 -6.15 5.16 -5.79
N ASN A 67 -7.05 4.23 -5.56
CA ASN A 67 -7.55 3.28 -6.55
C ASN A 67 -6.39 2.54 -7.26
N PRO A 68 -5.55 1.80 -6.52
CA PRO A 68 -4.37 1.19 -7.10
C PRO A 68 -4.72 0.06 -8.06
N GLN A 69 -3.92 -0.10 -9.10
CA GLN A 69 -4.02 -1.23 -10.02
C GLN A 69 -3.12 -2.38 -9.59
N ILE A 70 -2.05 -2.07 -8.85
CA ILE A 70 -1.09 -3.04 -8.35
C ILE A 70 -0.97 -2.84 -6.85
N GLY A 71 -1.18 -3.90 -6.09
CA GLY A 71 -0.99 -3.90 -4.64
C GLY A 71 0.17 -4.81 -4.25
N ILE A 72 0.94 -4.39 -3.25
CA ILE A 72 2.06 -5.17 -2.73
C ILE A 72 1.87 -5.32 -1.22
N ILE A 73 1.87 -6.56 -0.74
CA ILE A 73 1.86 -6.86 0.69
C ILE A 73 3.16 -7.56 1.04
N SER A 74 4.01 -6.88 1.80
CA SER A 74 5.35 -7.38 2.11
C SER A 74 5.33 -8.51 3.12
N ASN A 75 4.49 -8.39 4.16
CA ASN A 75 4.33 -9.44 5.17
C ASN A 75 3.11 -9.17 6.03
N ILE A 76 2.69 -10.21 6.76
CA ILE A 76 1.68 -10.14 7.81
C ILE A 76 2.41 -10.34 9.13
N GLY A 77 2.75 -9.24 9.80
CA GLY A 77 3.42 -9.27 11.09
C GLY A 77 2.43 -9.39 12.26
N TYR A 78 2.91 -9.01 13.43
CA TYR A 78 2.11 -8.98 14.65
C TYR A 78 1.76 -7.56 15.11
N SER A 79 2.15 -6.55 14.33
CA SER A 79 1.84 -5.16 14.63
C SER A 79 0.32 -4.96 14.66
N HIS A 80 -0.15 -4.18 15.64
CA HIS A 80 -1.57 -3.83 15.77
C HIS A 80 -2.50 -5.00 16.11
N VAL A 81 -1.96 -6.13 16.63
CA VAL A 81 -2.79 -7.27 17.05
C VAL A 81 -3.84 -6.83 18.07
N GLU A 82 -3.51 -5.87 18.94
CA GLU A 82 -4.45 -5.35 19.95
C GLU A 82 -5.71 -4.76 19.31
N HIS A 83 -5.58 -4.14 18.15
CA HIS A 83 -6.71 -3.50 17.45
C HIS A 83 -7.41 -4.45 16.47
N LEU A 84 -6.71 -5.45 15.97
CA LEU A 84 -7.20 -6.32 14.91
C LEU A 84 -7.48 -7.75 15.37
N GLY A 85 -7.14 -8.05 16.63
CA GLY A 85 -7.48 -9.29 17.32
C GLY A 85 -6.58 -10.48 17.01
N SER A 86 -6.01 -10.56 15.82
CA SER A 86 -5.21 -11.71 15.39
C SER A 86 -4.44 -11.42 14.11
N ARG A 87 -3.55 -12.34 13.71
CA ARG A 87 -2.90 -12.25 12.41
C ARG A 87 -3.91 -12.35 11.26
N ASP A 88 -4.99 -13.12 11.44
CA ASP A 88 -6.06 -13.16 10.44
C ASP A 88 -6.73 -11.80 10.29
N GLY A 89 -6.92 -11.07 11.38
CA GLY A 89 -7.43 -9.70 11.34
C GLY A 89 -6.48 -8.77 10.61
N ILE A 90 -5.18 -8.88 10.87
CA ILE A 90 -4.15 -8.09 10.19
C ILE A 90 -4.15 -8.42 8.69
N PHE A 91 -4.25 -9.70 8.34
CA PHE A 91 -4.35 -10.13 6.95
C PHE A 91 -5.55 -9.50 6.25
N LYS A 92 -6.73 -9.58 6.88
CA LYS A 92 -7.95 -8.98 6.33
C LYS A 92 -7.81 -7.48 6.13
N ALA A 93 -7.23 -6.78 7.11
CA ALA A 93 -7.04 -5.34 7.02
C ALA A 93 -6.07 -4.97 5.88
N LYS A 94 -4.99 -5.70 5.71
CA LYS A 94 -4.04 -5.44 4.63
C LYS A 94 -4.61 -5.80 3.26
N MET A 95 -5.45 -6.83 3.19
CA MET A 95 -6.11 -7.21 1.94
C MET A 95 -7.12 -6.17 1.45
N GLU A 96 -7.51 -5.22 2.29
CA GLU A 96 -8.35 -4.10 1.87
C GLU A 96 -7.73 -3.28 0.74
N ILE A 97 -6.43 -3.39 0.52
CA ILE A 97 -5.78 -2.73 -0.62
C ILE A 97 -6.39 -3.16 -1.95
N ALA A 98 -6.93 -4.37 -2.00
CA ALA A 98 -7.54 -4.95 -3.19
C ALA A 98 -9.04 -4.67 -3.31
N THR A 99 -9.59 -3.76 -2.50
CA THR A 99 -11.04 -3.47 -2.46
C THR A 99 -11.63 -3.20 -3.83
N ASN A 100 -10.92 -2.47 -4.68
CA ASN A 100 -11.40 -2.07 -6.01
C ASN A 100 -10.70 -2.83 -7.14
N PHE A 101 -10.01 -3.94 -6.83
CA PHE A 101 -9.32 -4.74 -7.84
C PHE A 101 -10.33 -5.43 -8.76
N ASP A 102 -9.94 -5.52 -10.02
CA ASP A 102 -10.67 -6.24 -11.05
C ASP A 102 -9.74 -7.23 -11.77
N GLU A 103 -10.17 -7.76 -12.91
CA GLU A 103 -9.40 -8.75 -13.67
C GLU A 103 -8.08 -8.18 -14.22
N ASN A 104 -7.94 -6.86 -14.31
CA ASN A 104 -6.73 -6.19 -14.79
C ASN A 104 -5.79 -5.79 -13.65
N SER A 105 -6.18 -6.03 -12.41
CA SER A 105 -5.39 -5.69 -11.24
C SER A 105 -4.41 -6.81 -10.90
N LEU A 106 -3.36 -6.47 -10.14
CA LEU A 106 -2.33 -7.43 -9.75
C LEU A 106 -2.04 -7.28 -8.27
N LEU A 107 -2.05 -8.38 -7.54
CA LEU A 107 -1.64 -8.41 -6.14
C LEU A 107 -0.34 -9.21 -6.02
N ILE A 108 0.69 -8.56 -5.50
CA ILE A 108 2.02 -9.16 -5.28
C ILE A 108 2.17 -9.40 -3.78
N VAL A 109 2.46 -10.65 -3.41
CA VAL A 109 2.57 -11.03 -2.01
C VAL A 109 3.87 -11.79 -1.76
N ASN A 110 4.33 -11.77 -0.51
CA ASN A 110 5.48 -12.56 -0.08
C ASN A 110 5.03 -14.00 0.16
N GLY A 111 5.42 -14.91 -0.73
CA GLY A 111 5.06 -16.32 -0.67
C GLY A 111 5.66 -17.08 0.52
N ASP A 112 6.62 -16.47 1.23
CA ASP A 112 7.20 -17.07 2.44
C ASP A 112 6.40 -16.72 3.70
N ASP A 113 5.44 -15.83 3.61
CA ASP A 113 4.56 -15.48 4.74
C ASP A 113 3.42 -16.48 4.81
N ASP A 114 3.20 -17.06 5.98
CA ASP A 114 2.19 -18.11 6.19
C ASP A 114 0.77 -17.65 5.83
N CYS A 115 0.47 -16.38 6.08
CA CYS A 115 -0.87 -15.82 5.82
C CYS A 115 -1.08 -15.45 4.35
N LEU A 116 -0.02 -15.38 3.57
CA LEU A 116 -0.04 -14.92 2.18
C LEU A 116 0.13 -16.04 1.15
N LYS A 117 0.25 -17.27 1.61
CA LYS A 117 0.38 -18.44 0.71
C LYS A 117 -0.90 -18.75 -0.02
#